data_e05e1291f2b5fecf84cac75b7af0167e
#
_entry.id   e05e1291f2b5fecf84cac75b7af0167e
#
_cell.length_a   1.000
_cell.length_b   1.000
_cell.length_c   1.000
_cell.angle_alpha   90.00
_cell.angle_beta   90.00
_cell.angle_gamma   90.00
#
_symmetry.space_group_name_H-M   'P 1'
#
loop_
_entity.id
_entity.type
_entity.pdbx_description
1 polymer ?
#
loop_
_entity_poly.entity_id
_entity_poly.type
_entity_poly.pdbx_seq_one_letter_code
_entity_poly.pdbx_strand_id
1 'polypeptide(L)'
;MFDAKKIKNEIVEWIRNWFEQNGKDCMAVVGISGGKDSSVVAALSVEALGKDRVIGVLMPNGHQSDITDAYKLCELLNIKSIEVNIKETVDSVYDAIRYGVYDDTRQGFDELNISVQSRINLPPRIRMATSVSYTHLT
;
A
#
# COMPACT_ATOMS: atom_id res chain seq x y z
N MET A 1 17.83 22.05 17.30
CA MET A 1 17.15 20.99 18.07
C MET A 1 15.93 20.51 17.27
N PHE A 2 15.69 19.21 17.16
CA PHE A 2 14.55 18.65 16.44
C PHE A 2 13.24 19.02 17.16
N ASP A 3 12.34 19.72 16.48
CA ASP A 3 11.02 20.11 17.00
C ASP A 3 9.93 19.33 16.24
N ALA A 4 9.51 18.22 16.84
CA ALA A 4 8.52 17.33 16.25
C ALA A 4 7.17 18.03 16.00
N LYS A 5 6.75 18.96 16.87
CA LYS A 5 5.48 19.67 16.73
C LYS A 5 5.52 20.63 15.54
N LYS A 6 6.62 21.35 15.40
CA LYS A 6 6.83 22.26 14.26
C LYS A 6 6.83 21.50 12.95
N ILE A 7 7.63 20.41 12.86
CA ILE A 7 7.72 19.58 11.64
C ILE A 7 6.38 18.95 11.30
N LYS A 8 5.65 18.42 12.30
CA LYS A 8 4.31 17.89 12.09
C LYS A 8 3.39 18.93 11.43
N ASN A 9 3.37 20.15 11.97
CA ASN A 9 2.51 21.20 11.45
C ASN A 9 2.90 21.60 10.01
N GLU A 10 4.20 21.69 9.72
CA GLU A 10 4.70 21.98 8.38
C GLU A 10 4.27 20.90 7.37
N ILE A 11 4.36 19.61 7.73
CA ILE A 11 3.91 18.51 6.87
C ILE A 11 2.40 18.55 6.66
N VAL A 12 1.61 18.75 7.70
CA VAL A 12 0.14 18.85 7.61
C VAL A 12 -0.26 19.99 6.69
N GLU A 13 0.38 21.14 6.81
CA GLU A 13 0.12 22.29 5.94
C GLU A 13 0.54 22.01 4.49
N TRP A 14 1.68 21.36 4.28
CA TRP A 14 2.12 20.94 2.96
C TRP A 14 1.12 19.99 2.29
N ILE A 15 0.64 18.97 2.99
CA ILE A 15 -0.38 18.03 2.46
C ILE A 15 -1.64 18.80 2.07
N ARG A 16 -2.13 19.68 2.94
CA ARG A 16 -3.33 20.48 2.69
C ARG A 16 -3.21 21.34 1.45
N ASN A 17 -2.10 22.07 1.33
CA ASN A 17 -1.82 22.95 0.21
C ASN A 17 -1.68 22.16 -1.10
N TRP A 18 -1.04 20.99 -1.05
CA TRP A 18 -0.90 20.14 -2.22
C TRP A 18 -2.26 19.67 -2.76
N PHE A 19 -3.13 19.18 -1.88
CA PHE A 19 -4.48 18.74 -2.26
C PHE A 19 -5.33 19.92 -2.76
N GLU A 20 -5.24 21.08 -2.15
CA GLU A 20 -5.98 22.26 -2.59
C GLU A 20 -5.61 22.68 -4.03
N GLN A 21 -4.34 22.50 -4.41
CA GLN A 21 -3.85 22.87 -5.74
C GLN A 21 -4.03 21.78 -6.79
N ASN A 22 -3.99 20.50 -6.40
CA ASN A 22 -3.90 19.38 -7.34
C ASN A 22 -5.11 18.44 -7.30
N GLY A 23 -5.93 18.51 -6.25
CA GLY A 23 -7.06 17.59 -6.09
C GLY A 23 -7.96 17.98 -4.94
N LYS A 24 -8.58 19.15 -5.03
CA LYS A 24 -9.40 19.74 -3.96
C LYS A 24 -10.48 18.81 -3.44
N ASP A 25 -11.11 18.04 -4.32
CA ASP A 25 -12.19 17.10 -3.99
C ASP A 25 -11.71 15.64 -3.93
N CYS A 26 -10.41 15.41 -4.13
CA CYS A 26 -9.85 14.06 -4.11
C CYS A 26 -9.67 13.52 -2.69
N MET A 27 -9.73 12.21 -2.58
CA MET A 27 -9.39 11.47 -1.36
C MET A 27 -7.91 11.08 -1.34
N ALA A 28 -7.32 11.00 -0.15
CA ALA A 28 -6.03 10.38 0.05
C ALA A 28 -6.19 8.86 0.22
N VAL A 29 -5.53 8.08 -0.61
CA VAL A 29 -5.44 6.62 -0.47
C VAL A 29 -4.14 6.27 0.23
N VAL A 30 -4.23 5.64 1.40
CA VAL A 30 -3.06 5.31 2.23
C VAL A 30 -2.98 3.81 2.44
N GLY A 31 -1.88 3.19 2.01
CA GLY A 31 -1.60 1.79 2.32
C GLY A 31 -1.26 1.61 3.80
N ILE A 32 -2.05 0.84 4.53
CA ILE A 32 -1.90 0.61 5.97
C ILE A 32 -1.28 -0.78 6.19
N SER A 33 -0.07 -0.81 6.71
CA SER A 33 0.68 -2.05 6.97
C SER A 33 0.64 -2.52 8.43
N GLY A 34 0.11 -1.71 9.33
CA GLY A 34 0.25 -1.91 10.79
C GLY A 34 1.58 -1.39 11.35
N GLY A 35 2.54 -1.02 10.51
CA GLY A 35 3.82 -0.45 10.92
C GLY A 35 3.76 1.05 11.22
N LYS A 36 4.76 1.54 11.95
CA LYS A 36 4.83 2.95 12.41
C LYS A 36 4.77 3.97 11.28
N ASP A 37 5.43 3.70 10.15
CA ASP A 37 5.56 4.68 9.06
C ASP A 37 4.22 4.93 8.37
N SER A 38 3.48 3.86 8.03
CA SER A 38 2.13 3.98 7.46
C SER A 38 1.16 4.61 8.45
N SER A 39 1.32 4.35 9.75
CA SER A 39 0.50 4.95 10.81
C SER A 39 0.69 6.46 10.90
N VAL A 40 1.93 6.93 10.83
CA VAL A 40 2.26 8.36 10.83
C VAL A 40 1.69 9.04 9.59
N VAL A 41 1.86 8.43 8.40
CA VAL A 41 1.32 8.98 7.14
C VAL A 41 -0.21 9.10 7.20
N ALA A 42 -0.89 8.06 7.68
CA ALA A 42 -2.35 8.07 7.83
C ALA A 42 -2.82 9.18 8.79
N ALA A 43 -2.18 9.29 9.97
CA ALA A 43 -2.54 10.29 10.96
C ALA A 43 -2.34 11.73 10.45
N LEU A 44 -1.22 12.00 9.77
CA LEU A 44 -0.94 13.30 9.17
C LEU A 44 -1.94 13.64 8.04
N SER A 45 -2.31 12.64 7.24
CA SER A 45 -3.32 12.81 6.18
C SER A 45 -4.68 13.15 6.76
N VAL A 46 -5.09 12.48 7.85
CA VAL A 46 -6.35 12.77 8.54
C VAL A 46 -6.33 14.16 9.17
N GLU A 47 -5.22 14.57 9.78
CA GLU A 47 -5.10 15.92 10.36
C GLU A 47 -5.13 17.00 9.27
N ALA A 48 -4.60 16.72 8.09
CA ALA A 48 -4.58 17.67 6.99
C ALA A 48 -5.93 17.79 6.27
N LEU A 49 -6.59 16.66 5.98
CA LEU A 49 -7.73 16.59 5.05
C LEU A 49 -9.06 16.28 5.75
N GLY A 50 -9.01 15.80 6.97
CA GLY A 50 -10.17 15.24 7.67
C GLY A 50 -10.38 13.75 7.35
N LYS A 51 -11.00 13.04 8.29
CA LYS A 51 -11.22 11.58 8.22
C LYS A 51 -12.03 11.12 7.00
N ASP A 52 -12.95 11.94 6.54
CA ASP A 52 -13.85 11.59 5.43
C ASP A 52 -13.15 11.66 4.05
N ARG A 53 -11.97 12.25 4.00
CA ARG A 53 -11.12 12.36 2.81
C ARG A 53 -9.89 11.45 2.84
N VAL A 54 -9.84 10.50 3.78
CA VAL A 54 -8.76 9.52 3.86
C VAL A 54 -9.36 8.11 3.85
N ILE A 55 -8.81 7.25 3.00
CA ILE A 55 -9.16 5.83 2.94
C ILE A 55 -7.93 4.97 3.18
N GLY A 56 -8.02 4.03 4.11
CA GLY A 56 -6.99 3.05 4.40
C GLY A 56 -7.14 1.83 3.49
N VAL A 57 -6.07 1.40 2.85
CA VAL A 57 -6.04 0.15 2.08
C VAL A 57 -5.09 -0.84 2.75
N LEU A 58 -5.64 -1.92 3.28
CA LEU A 58 -4.90 -3.01 3.90
C LEU A 58 -4.63 -4.07 2.83
N MET A 59 -3.37 -4.40 2.61
CA MET A 59 -2.97 -5.32 1.53
C MET A 59 -2.11 -6.47 2.08
N PRO A 60 -2.72 -7.41 2.85
CA PRO A 60 -2.01 -8.57 3.34
C PRO A 60 -1.60 -9.48 2.18
N ASN A 61 -0.44 -10.13 2.30
CA ASN A 61 0.00 -11.19 1.40
C ASN A 61 -0.21 -12.55 2.10
N GLY A 62 -1.43 -13.05 2.04
CA GLY A 62 -1.86 -14.21 2.80
C GLY A 62 -2.22 -13.87 4.25
N HIS A 63 -1.92 -14.77 5.18
CA HIS A 63 -2.13 -14.54 6.61
C HIS A 63 -1.03 -13.61 7.15
N GLN A 64 -1.44 -12.49 7.71
CA GLN A 64 -0.56 -11.50 8.32
C GLN A 64 -0.92 -11.35 9.80
N SER A 65 0.02 -11.63 10.70
CA SER A 65 -0.23 -11.67 12.16
C SER A 65 -0.50 -10.28 12.75
N ASP A 66 0.05 -9.24 12.15
CA ASP A 66 -0.05 -7.85 12.60
C ASP A 66 -1.15 -7.03 11.90
N ILE A 67 -2.00 -7.68 11.08
CA ILE A 67 -3.12 -7.00 10.41
C ILE A 67 -4.10 -6.36 11.40
N THR A 68 -4.20 -6.94 12.60
CA THR A 68 -5.03 -6.41 13.69
C THR A 68 -4.62 -4.99 14.08
N ASP A 69 -3.34 -4.65 14.03
CA ASP A 69 -2.86 -3.31 14.36
C ASP A 69 -3.20 -2.30 13.24
N ALA A 70 -3.24 -2.75 11.99
CA ALA A 70 -3.73 -1.95 10.88
C ALA A 70 -5.23 -1.61 11.04
N TYR A 71 -6.06 -2.56 11.44
CA TYR A 71 -7.49 -2.30 11.73
C TYR A 71 -7.67 -1.36 12.90
N LYS A 72 -6.97 -1.59 14.03
CA LYS A 72 -7.02 -0.70 15.19
C LYS A 72 -6.65 0.73 14.83
N LEU A 73 -5.67 0.93 13.97
CA LEU A 73 -5.29 2.25 13.48
C LEU A 73 -6.44 2.91 12.71
N CYS A 74 -7.08 2.18 11.80
CA CYS A 74 -8.21 2.71 11.04
C CYS A 74 -9.38 3.09 11.95
N GLU A 75 -9.68 2.27 12.95
CA GLU A 75 -10.69 2.57 13.98
C GLU A 75 -10.32 3.81 14.80
N LEU A 76 -9.07 3.90 15.28
CA LEU A 76 -8.57 5.03 16.06
C LEU A 76 -8.68 6.34 15.28
N LEU A 77 -8.34 6.32 13.99
CA LEU A 77 -8.42 7.48 13.11
C LEU A 77 -9.85 7.72 12.58
N ASN A 78 -10.76 6.78 12.83
CA ASN A 78 -12.15 6.80 12.35
C ASN A 78 -12.23 7.02 10.82
N ILE A 79 -11.35 6.35 10.07
CA ILE A 79 -11.32 6.37 8.60
C ILE A 79 -11.95 5.11 8.01
N LYS A 80 -12.46 5.22 6.78
CA LYS A 80 -12.87 4.05 6.01
C LYS A 80 -11.66 3.20 5.67
N SER A 81 -11.83 1.89 5.69
CA SER A 81 -10.78 0.95 5.29
C SER A 81 -11.30 -0.11 4.33
N ILE A 82 -10.41 -0.57 3.45
CA ILE A 82 -10.66 -1.66 2.50
C ILE A 82 -9.53 -2.67 2.66
N GLU A 83 -9.86 -3.95 2.75
CA GLU A 83 -8.87 -5.02 2.70
C GLU A 83 -8.83 -5.65 1.31
N VAL A 84 -7.62 -5.79 0.77
CA VAL A 84 -7.33 -6.50 -0.48
C VAL A 84 -6.21 -7.49 -0.23
N ASN A 85 -6.53 -8.78 -0.10
CA ASN A 85 -5.50 -9.80 0.02
C ASN A 85 -4.81 -10.00 -1.33
N ILE A 86 -3.52 -9.66 -1.40
CA ILE A 86 -2.75 -9.71 -2.65
C ILE A 86 -2.11 -11.08 -2.92
N LYS A 87 -2.35 -12.07 -2.07
CA LYS A 87 -1.68 -13.39 -2.18
C LYS A 87 -1.90 -14.04 -3.53
N GLU A 88 -3.14 -14.14 -3.98
CA GLU A 88 -3.47 -14.80 -5.25
C GLU A 88 -2.79 -14.10 -6.44
N THR A 89 -2.75 -12.77 -6.43
CA THR A 89 -2.06 -11.99 -7.49
C THR A 89 -0.56 -12.25 -7.47
N VAL A 90 0.05 -12.28 -6.29
CA VAL A 90 1.49 -12.58 -6.13
C VAL A 90 1.79 -14.00 -6.60
N ASP A 91 0.99 -14.97 -6.18
CA ASP A 91 1.15 -16.37 -6.56
C ASP A 91 0.97 -16.55 -8.08
N SER A 92 -0.03 -15.91 -8.68
CA SER A 92 -0.27 -15.94 -10.14
C SER A 92 0.92 -15.40 -10.94
N VAL A 93 1.57 -14.34 -10.47
CA VAL A 93 2.79 -13.82 -11.13
C VAL A 93 3.94 -14.81 -10.99
N TYR A 94 4.11 -15.44 -9.82
CA TYR A 94 5.14 -16.47 -9.64
C TYR A 94 4.88 -17.69 -10.52
N ASP A 95 3.63 -18.12 -10.64
CA ASP A 95 3.27 -19.24 -11.49
C ASP A 95 3.47 -18.90 -12.98
N ALA A 96 3.11 -17.71 -13.41
CA ALA A 96 3.39 -17.25 -14.77
C ALA A 96 4.88 -17.22 -15.10
N ILE A 97 5.75 -16.88 -14.15
CA ILE A 97 7.20 -16.92 -14.31
C ILE A 97 7.69 -18.38 -14.35
N ARG A 98 7.17 -19.24 -13.46
CA ARG A 98 7.60 -20.64 -13.33
C ARG A 98 7.17 -21.49 -14.52
N TYR A 99 5.95 -21.27 -15.01
CA TYR A 99 5.34 -22.07 -16.09
C TYR A 99 5.22 -21.30 -17.40
N GLY A 100 5.96 -20.20 -17.54
CA GLY A 100 5.99 -19.44 -18.79
C GLY A 100 6.30 -20.32 -19.99
N VAL A 101 5.56 -20.16 -21.09
CA VAL A 101 5.76 -20.94 -22.31
C VAL A 101 7.08 -20.55 -22.95
N TYR A 102 8.03 -21.47 -22.98
CA TYR A 102 9.22 -21.37 -23.79
C TYR A 102 8.98 -22.03 -25.14
N ASP A 103 9.54 -21.45 -26.20
CA ASP A 103 9.66 -22.06 -27.51
C ASP A 103 10.31 -23.43 -27.37
N ASP A 104 9.75 -24.47 -28.01
CA ASP A 104 10.17 -25.88 -27.96
C ASP A 104 11.65 -26.13 -28.31
N THR A 105 12.36 -25.10 -28.76
CA THR A 105 13.76 -25.18 -29.15
C THR A 105 14.76 -25.04 -28.00
N ARG A 106 14.30 -24.67 -26.79
CA ARG A 106 15.14 -24.51 -25.60
C ARG A 106 14.87 -25.60 -24.56
N GLN A 107 15.43 -26.76 -24.78
CA GLN A 107 15.54 -27.80 -23.75
C GLN A 107 16.35 -27.24 -22.55
N GLY A 108 15.81 -27.25 -21.35
CA GLY A 108 16.59 -27.19 -20.12
C GLY A 108 16.40 -26.03 -19.17
N PHE A 109 15.19 -25.50 -19.04
CA PHE A 109 14.87 -24.79 -17.82
C PHE A 109 13.92 -25.65 -16.96
N ASP A 110 14.52 -26.54 -16.19
CA ASP A 110 13.88 -27.10 -15.02
C ASP A 110 13.39 -25.93 -14.14
N GLU A 111 12.22 -26.09 -13.50
CA GLU A 111 11.54 -25.15 -12.64
C GLU A 111 12.37 -23.91 -12.25
N LEU A 112 12.05 -22.76 -12.83
CA LEU A 112 12.69 -21.50 -12.44
C LEU A 112 12.43 -21.24 -10.97
N ASN A 113 13.41 -21.52 -10.13
CA ASN A 113 13.33 -21.21 -8.70
C ASN A 113 13.24 -19.70 -8.50
N ILE A 114 12.11 -19.25 -7.99
CA ILE A 114 11.90 -17.85 -7.62
C ILE A 114 12.94 -17.45 -6.56
N SER A 115 13.82 -16.53 -6.91
CA SER A 115 14.87 -16.07 -6.00
C SER A 115 14.30 -15.42 -4.74
N VAL A 116 15.07 -15.45 -3.65
CA VAL A 116 14.71 -14.74 -2.40
C VAL A 116 14.44 -13.25 -2.67
N GLN A 117 15.26 -12.64 -3.53
CA GLN A 117 15.10 -11.23 -3.90
C GLN A 117 13.79 -10.95 -4.63
N SER A 118 13.33 -11.86 -5.49
CA SER A 118 12.02 -11.72 -6.14
C SER A 118 10.87 -11.84 -5.14
N ARG A 119 10.98 -12.76 -4.18
CA ARG A 119 9.97 -12.93 -3.11
C ARG A 119 9.84 -11.69 -2.23
N ILE A 120 10.93 -10.97 -2.00
CA ILE A 120 10.93 -9.72 -1.22
C ILE A 120 10.36 -8.55 -2.06
N ASN A 121 10.69 -8.49 -3.35
CA ASN A 121 10.42 -7.32 -4.18
C ASN A 121 9.07 -7.33 -4.90
N LEU A 122 8.48 -8.48 -5.18
CA LEU A 122 7.21 -8.56 -5.92
C LEU A 122 6.02 -8.05 -5.10
N PRO A 123 5.81 -8.47 -3.83
CA PRO A 123 4.64 -8.03 -3.06
C PRO A 123 4.51 -6.50 -2.92
N PRO A 124 5.59 -5.72 -2.65
CA PRO A 124 5.49 -4.26 -2.63
C PRO A 124 5.03 -3.64 -3.96
N ARG A 125 5.44 -4.22 -5.10
CA ARG A 125 5.02 -3.74 -6.43
C ARG A 125 3.55 -4.04 -6.71
N ILE A 126 3.06 -5.20 -6.30
CA ILE A 126 1.63 -5.54 -6.38
C ILE A 126 0.82 -4.60 -5.50
N ARG A 127 1.28 -4.27 -4.28
CA ARG A 127 0.63 -3.28 -3.42
C ARG A 127 0.57 -1.91 -4.08
N MET A 128 1.63 -1.49 -4.73
CA MET A 128 1.64 -0.21 -5.47
C MET A 128 0.61 -0.22 -6.60
N ALA A 129 0.58 -1.28 -7.42
CA ALA A 129 -0.38 -1.42 -8.51
C ALA A 129 -1.83 -1.44 -7.98
N THR A 130 -2.09 -2.13 -6.87
CA THR A 130 -3.39 -2.16 -6.20
C THR A 130 -3.79 -0.75 -5.75
N SER A 131 -2.89 -0.03 -5.07
CA SER A 131 -3.16 1.34 -4.58
C SER A 131 -3.47 2.30 -5.72
N VAL A 132 -2.72 2.25 -6.82
CA VAL A 132 -2.97 3.08 -8.02
C VAL A 132 -4.35 2.82 -8.59
N SER A 133 -4.82 1.56 -8.59
CA SER A 133 -6.17 1.22 -9.07
C SER A 133 -7.25 1.93 -8.25
N TYR A 134 -7.06 2.07 -6.93
CA TYR A 134 -8.02 2.81 -6.07
C TYR A 134 -8.01 4.32 -6.31
N THR A 135 -6.90 4.91 -6.78
CA THR A 135 -6.84 6.35 -7.08
C THR A 135 -7.61 6.74 -8.34
N HIS A 136 -8.00 5.77 -9.16
CA HIS A 136 -8.71 5.97 -10.43
C HIS A 136 -10.13 5.39 -10.42
N LEU A 137 -10.64 4.94 -9.28
CA LEU A 137 -12.05 4.55 -9.15
C LEU A 137 -12.90 5.82 -9.11
N THR A 138 -13.74 6.00 -10.10
CA THR A 138 -14.75 7.06 -10.21
C THR A 138 -16.09 6.62 -9.63
#